data_356ed22432d3e72247bcf394ad75daaf
#
_entry.id   356ed22432d3e72247bcf394ad75daaf
#
_cell.length_a   1.000
_cell.length_b   1.000
_cell.length_c   1.000
_cell.angle_alpha   90.00
_cell.angle_beta   90.00
_cell.angle_gamma   90.00
#
_symmetry.space_group_name_H-M   'P 1'
#
loop_
_entity.id
_entity.type
_entity.pdbx_description
1 polymer ?
#
loop_
_entity_poly.entity_id
_entity_poly.type
_entity_poly.pdbx_seq_one_letter_code
_entity_poly.pdbx_strand_id
1 'polypeptide(L)'
;YTAVQKQTDALLEVKSGTADAAVLDYTLASAMVGENTSYSDLQIIDGLDLCVEDYGIGFRKGSNAVEEVNKAIEELKKDGTLEKIAEKYDLQAILLK
;
A
#
# COMPACT_ATOMS: atom_id res chain seq x y z
N TYR A 1 -21.47 -0.03 -9.84
CA TYR A 1 -20.28 -0.75 -9.43
C TYR A 1 -19.82 -1.73 -10.50
N THR A 2 -18.55 -1.63 -10.89
CA THR A 2 -17.92 -2.55 -11.84
C THR A 2 -16.72 -3.22 -11.16
N ALA A 3 -16.73 -4.54 -11.07
CA ALA A 3 -15.59 -5.29 -10.54
C ALA A 3 -14.56 -5.54 -11.63
N VAL A 4 -13.29 -5.38 -11.29
CA VAL A 4 -12.15 -5.73 -12.15
C VAL A 4 -11.31 -6.84 -11.53
N GLN A 5 -10.50 -7.53 -12.33
CA GLN A 5 -9.71 -8.66 -11.84
C GLN A 5 -8.39 -8.21 -11.20
N LYS A 6 -7.85 -7.08 -11.61
CA LYS A 6 -6.59 -6.52 -11.10
C LYS A 6 -6.82 -5.08 -10.67
N GLN A 7 -6.17 -4.67 -9.59
CA GLN A 7 -6.25 -3.29 -9.11
C GLN A 7 -5.76 -2.27 -10.15
N THR A 8 -4.77 -2.62 -10.94
CA THR A 8 -4.28 -1.77 -12.05
C THR A 8 -5.33 -1.54 -13.14
N ASP A 9 -6.23 -2.50 -13.36
CA ASP A 9 -7.33 -2.35 -14.31
C ASP A 9 -8.32 -1.28 -13.82
N ALA A 10 -8.52 -1.17 -12.50
CA ALA A 10 -9.37 -0.12 -11.93
C ALA A 10 -8.84 1.30 -12.22
N LEU A 11 -7.52 1.52 -12.17
CA LEU A 11 -6.92 2.79 -12.55
C LEU A 11 -7.10 3.09 -14.05
N LEU A 12 -7.03 2.06 -14.88
CA LEU A 12 -7.22 2.20 -16.32
C LEU A 12 -8.67 2.58 -16.66
N GLU A 13 -9.67 2.02 -15.95
CA GLU A 13 -11.08 2.39 -16.13
C GLU A 13 -11.33 3.88 -15.84
N VAL A 14 -10.72 4.42 -14.78
CA VAL A 14 -10.82 5.85 -14.46
C VAL A 14 -10.09 6.69 -15.51
N LYS A 15 -8.88 6.31 -15.87
CA LYS A 15 -8.09 7.05 -16.88
C LYS A 15 -8.75 7.11 -18.23
N SER A 16 -9.43 6.04 -18.66
CA SER A 16 -10.15 5.98 -19.93
C SER A 16 -11.49 6.72 -19.89
N GLY A 17 -11.96 7.15 -18.72
CA GLY A 17 -13.26 7.80 -18.55
C GLY A 17 -14.44 6.81 -18.50
N THR A 18 -14.19 5.51 -18.41
CA THR A 18 -15.23 4.49 -18.26
C THR A 18 -15.80 4.47 -16.85
N ALA A 19 -14.99 4.86 -15.86
CA ALA A 19 -15.41 5.03 -14.47
C ALA A 19 -15.00 6.42 -13.97
N ASP A 20 -15.78 6.96 -13.03
CA ASP A 20 -15.51 8.26 -12.40
C ASP A 20 -14.52 8.16 -11.24
N ALA A 21 -14.48 7.01 -10.57
CA ALA A 21 -13.59 6.73 -9.43
C ALA A 21 -13.26 5.25 -9.33
N ALA A 22 -12.17 4.93 -8.63
CA ALA A 22 -11.77 3.57 -8.32
C ALA A 22 -11.46 3.41 -6.83
N VAL A 23 -11.73 2.21 -6.31
CA VAL A 23 -11.34 1.78 -4.96
C VAL A 23 -10.27 0.72 -5.11
N LEU A 24 -9.12 0.96 -4.51
CA LEU A 24 -7.98 0.04 -4.55
C LEU A 24 -7.09 0.24 -3.30
N ASP A 25 -6.10 -0.61 -3.17
CA ASP A 25 -5.13 -0.54 -2.09
C ASP A 25 -4.32 0.77 -2.12
N TYR A 26 -4.14 1.39 -0.96
CA TYR A 26 -3.42 2.67 -0.84
C TYR A 26 -1.96 2.57 -1.25
N THR A 27 -1.27 1.49 -0.87
CA THR A 27 0.16 1.30 -1.18
C THR A 27 0.38 1.24 -2.70
N LEU A 28 -0.51 0.54 -3.41
CA LEU A 28 -0.47 0.48 -4.86
C LEU A 28 -0.84 1.83 -5.48
N ALA A 29 -1.89 2.48 -5.00
CA ALA A 29 -2.32 3.78 -5.50
C ALA A 29 -1.23 4.84 -5.33
N SER A 30 -0.60 4.93 -4.16
CA SER A 30 0.47 5.90 -3.88
C SER A 30 1.71 5.73 -4.76
N ALA A 31 1.98 4.50 -5.22
CA ALA A 31 3.09 4.21 -6.13
C ALA A 31 2.76 4.49 -7.60
N MET A 32 1.49 4.53 -7.99
CA MET A 32 1.08 4.60 -9.40
C MET A 32 0.39 5.90 -9.79
N VAL A 33 -0.20 6.62 -8.84
CA VAL A 33 -0.97 7.85 -9.06
C VAL A 33 -0.16 9.07 -8.64
N GLY A 34 -0.18 10.13 -9.44
CA GLY A 34 0.47 11.39 -9.13
C GLY A 34 1.55 11.80 -10.14
N GLU A 35 2.21 12.92 -9.86
CA GLU A 35 3.22 13.49 -10.76
C GLU A 35 4.33 12.48 -11.09
N ASN A 36 4.77 12.51 -12.33
CA ASN A 36 5.81 11.63 -12.89
C ASN A 36 5.44 10.13 -12.94
N THR A 37 4.16 9.80 -12.81
CA THR A 37 3.63 8.44 -13.00
C THR A 37 2.81 8.30 -14.27
N SER A 38 2.43 7.05 -14.61
CA SER A 38 1.53 6.79 -15.73
C SER A 38 0.10 7.30 -15.51
N TYR A 39 -0.25 7.68 -14.29
CA TYR A 39 -1.56 8.18 -13.86
C TYR A 39 -1.43 9.57 -13.22
N SER A 40 -0.65 10.45 -13.85
CA SER A 40 -0.44 11.84 -13.39
C SER A 40 -1.69 12.73 -13.50
N ASP A 41 -2.67 12.30 -14.25
CA ASP A 41 -3.98 12.91 -14.44
C ASP A 41 -5.02 12.45 -13.41
N LEU A 42 -4.66 11.51 -12.55
CA LEU A 42 -5.48 11.04 -11.43
C LEU A 42 -4.92 11.55 -10.10
N GLN A 43 -5.78 11.55 -9.09
CA GLN A 43 -5.39 11.88 -7.72
C GLN A 43 -6.05 10.92 -6.71
N ILE A 44 -5.38 10.70 -5.59
CA ILE A 44 -5.96 10.00 -4.45
C ILE A 44 -6.85 10.98 -3.68
N ILE A 45 -8.04 10.54 -3.28
CA ILE A 45 -8.94 11.34 -2.45
C ILE A 45 -8.53 11.18 -0.99
N ASP A 46 -8.10 12.27 -0.38
CA ASP A 46 -7.69 12.28 1.04
C ASP A 46 -8.90 12.19 1.97
N GLY A 47 -8.71 11.54 3.11
CA GLY A 47 -9.69 11.50 4.20
C GLY A 47 -10.87 10.56 3.97
N LEU A 48 -10.80 9.67 2.99
CA LEU A 48 -11.81 8.64 2.73
C LEU A 48 -11.19 7.25 2.78
N ASP A 49 -11.08 6.69 3.97
CA ASP A 49 -10.64 5.32 4.18
C ASP A 49 -11.86 4.39 4.27
N LEU A 50 -12.02 3.53 3.27
CA LEU A 50 -13.16 2.60 3.21
C LEU A 50 -12.92 1.34 4.02
N CYS A 51 -11.67 0.91 4.15
CA CYS A 51 -11.25 -0.26 4.91
C CYS A 51 -9.81 -0.06 5.40
N VAL A 52 -9.55 -0.42 6.63
CA VAL A 52 -8.20 -0.48 7.19
C VAL A 52 -7.77 -1.93 7.26
N GLU A 53 -6.64 -2.25 6.65
CA GLU A 53 -6.09 -3.60 6.57
C GLU A 53 -4.65 -3.61 7.08
N ASP A 54 -4.26 -4.69 7.75
CA ASP A 54 -2.90 -4.93 8.17
C ASP A 54 -2.22 -5.90 7.20
N TYR A 55 -1.00 -5.57 6.77
CA TYR A 55 -0.19 -6.47 5.97
C TYR A 55 0.66 -7.36 6.87
N GLY A 56 0.71 -8.62 6.55
CA GLY A 56 1.49 -9.60 7.26
C GLY A 56 2.34 -10.46 6.34
N ILE A 57 3.42 -11.02 6.89
CA ILE A 57 4.27 -11.98 6.20
C ILE A 57 3.79 -13.39 6.56
N GLY A 58 3.35 -14.16 5.55
CA GLY A 58 2.92 -15.55 5.74
C GLY A 58 4.10 -16.51 5.76
N PHE A 59 4.10 -17.44 6.73
CA PHE A 59 5.10 -18.49 6.86
C PHE A 59 4.44 -19.87 6.80
N ARG A 60 5.23 -20.87 6.44
CA ARG A 60 4.80 -22.26 6.53
C ARG A 60 4.45 -22.59 7.99
N LYS A 61 3.34 -23.30 8.21
CA LYS A 61 2.91 -23.74 9.54
C LYS A 61 4.02 -24.51 10.26
N GLY A 62 4.32 -24.14 11.50
CA GLY A 62 5.39 -24.73 12.30
C GLY A 62 6.80 -24.18 11.99
N SER A 63 6.93 -23.13 11.19
CA SER A 63 8.21 -22.47 10.95
C SER A 63 8.64 -21.65 12.20
N ASN A 64 9.89 -21.77 12.59
CA ASN A 64 10.50 -20.94 13.62
C ASN A 64 10.90 -19.53 13.12
N ALA A 65 10.89 -19.34 11.81
CA ALA A 65 11.23 -18.04 11.19
C ALA A 65 10.27 -16.90 11.60
N VAL A 66 9.05 -17.22 12.01
CA VAL A 66 8.07 -16.23 12.49
C VAL A 66 8.63 -15.42 13.66
N GLU A 67 9.16 -16.11 14.67
CA GLU A 67 9.73 -15.45 15.85
C GLU A 67 10.97 -14.62 15.51
N GLU A 68 11.84 -15.14 14.68
CA GLU A 68 13.07 -14.46 14.25
C GLU A 68 12.76 -13.21 13.45
N VAL A 69 11.81 -13.28 12.49
CA VAL A 69 11.40 -12.13 11.69
C VAL A 69 10.67 -11.08 12.53
N ASN A 70 9.77 -11.48 13.40
CA ASN A 70 9.10 -10.53 14.30
C ASN A 70 10.11 -9.81 15.20
N LYS A 71 11.10 -10.52 15.74
CA LYS A 71 12.17 -9.91 16.53
C LYS A 71 12.98 -8.90 15.73
N ALA A 72 13.35 -9.26 14.50
CA ALA A 72 14.06 -8.33 13.60
C ALA A 72 13.24 -7.08 13.28
N ILE A 73 11.93 -7.21 13.01
CA ILE A 73 11.03 -6.08 12.79
C ILE A 73 10.98 -5.16 14.01
N GLU A 74 10.87 -5.73 15.22
CA GLU A 74 10.88 -4.95 16.47
C GLU A 74 12.21 -4.20 16.70
N GLU A 75 13.33 -4.81 16.35
CA GLU A 75 14.65 -4.16 16.41
C GLU A 75 14.74 -3.00 15.41
N LEU A 76 14.29 -3.20 14.18
CA LEU A 76 14.25 -2.16 13.14
C LEU A 76 13.29 -1.00 13.46
N LYS A 77 12.21 -1.27 14.19
CA LYS A 77 11.34 -0.22 14.73
C LYS A 77 12.07 0.60 15.80
N LYS A 78 12.71 -0.08 16.75
CA LYS A 78 13.39 0.57 17.90
C LYS A 78 14.55 1.46 17.47
N ASP A 79 15.32 1.05 16.46
CA ASP A 79 16.47 1.82 15.99
C ASP A 79 16.12 2.87 14.93
N GLY A 80 14.83 2.97 14.54
CA GLY A 80 14.31 3.93 13.56
C GLY A 80 14.63 3.59 12.11
N THR A 81 15.21 2.43 11.83
CA THR A 81 15.55 2.01 10.45
C THR A 81 14.29 1.81 9.62
N LEU A 82 13.27 1.20 10.20
CA LEU A 82 12.01 0.94 9.49
C LEU A 82 11.30 2.25 9.10
N GLU A 83 11.31 3.25 9.99
CA GLU A 83 10.74 4.57 9.73
C GLU A 83 11.48 5.29 8.60
N LYS A 84 12.81 5.28 8.59
CA LYS A 84 13.62 5.85 7.49
C LYS A 84 13.37 5.18 6.15
N ILE A 85 13.14 3.86 6.14
CA ILE A 85 12.79 3.15 4.92
C ILE A 85 11.38 3.57 4.46
N ALA A 86 10.42 3.65 5.37
CA ALA A 86 9.06 4.08 5.05
C ALA A 86 9.03 5.51 4.49
N GLU A 87 9.77 6.44 5.08
CA GLU A 87 9.93 7.81 4.57
C GLU A 87 10.49 7.86 3.15
N LYS A 88 11.45 7.01 2.85
CA LYS A 88 12.05 6.93 1.50
C LYS A 88 11.02 6.57 0.41
N TYR A 89 9.95 5.87 0.78
CA TYR A 89 8.90 5.42 -0.13
C TYR A 89 7.57 6.14 0.08
N ASP A 90 7.54 7.22 0.89
CA ASP A 90 6.33 7.96 1.27
C ASP A 90 5.25 7.10 1.94
N LEU A 91 5.67 6.07 2.68
CA LEU A 91 4.80 5.10 3.36
C LEU A 91 4.78 5.26 4.89
N GLN A 92 5.36 6.32 5.44
CA GLN A 92 5.43 6.55 6.89
C GLN A 92 4.04 6.67 7.55
N ALA A 93 3.04 7.14 6.82
CA ALA A 93 1.67 7.29 7.32
C ALA A 93 0.96 5.95 7.58
N ILE A 94 1.38 4.88 6.89
CA ILE A 94 0.78 3.55 7.00
C ILE A 94 1.64 2.56 7.80
N LEU A 95 2.77 3.02 8.35
CA LEU A 95 3.63 2.18 9.16
C LEU A 95 2.97 1.91 10.52
N LEU A 96 2.75 0.64 10.85
CA LEU A 96 2.28 0.23 12.19
C LEU A 96 3.33 0.57 13.24
N LYS A 97 2.91 1.36 14.20
CA LYS A 97 3.73 1.77 15.34
C LYS A 97 3.72 0.74 16.45
#